data_737665c99cbd7b75051f92a58af42c7a
#
_entry.id   737665c99cbd7b75051f92a58af42c7a
#
_cell.length_a   1.000
_cell.length_b   1.000
_cell.length_c   1.000
_cell.angle_alpha   90.00
_cell.angle_beta   90.00
_cell.angle_gamma   90.00
#
_symmetry.space_group_name_H-M   'P 1'
#
loop_
_entity.id
_entity.type
_entity.pdbx_description
1 polymer ?
#
loop_
_entity_poly.entity_id
_entity_poly.type
_entity_poly.pdbx_seq_one_letter_code
_entity_poly.pdbx_strand_id
1 'polypeptide(L)'
;MNNLVGGVILAGGLSRRMGGQEKGMVLLDNKTILSRVIERAKPQTEKLILNANGNPQRFKDYKLTVVKDSISDYPGPLAGILSGMEWMSKNFENAIWLASFPCDAPFIPTNFVEKCLYKIPSNTEIVCAKSVGRAHPVCALWKIKLMDELNTAIEKEGVRKIDNWTKNYNIHFVEFETTTIDPFFNINSPDDLKEAKTIINIS
;
A
#
# COMPACT_ATOMS: atom_id res chain seq x y z
N MET A 1 -16.23 6.01 17.39
CA MET A 1 -16.56 6.24 15.97
C MET A 1 -15.89 5.13 15.19
N ASN A 2 -16.66 4.31 14.43
CA ASN A 2 -16.03 3.33 13.54
C ASN A 2 -15.33 4.10 12.42
N ASN A 3 -14.01 4.17 12.48
CA ASN A 3 -13.21 4.69 11.38
C ASN A 3 -13.26 3.67 10.24
N LEU A 4 -14.16 3.85 9.29
CA LEU A 4 -14.27 2.97 8.15
C LEU A 4 -13.04 3.15 7.24
N VAL A 5 -12.29 2.06 7.06
CA VAL A 5 -11.04 2.04 6.32
C VAL A 5 -11.19 1.23 5.04
N GLY A 6 -11.02 1.87 3.91
CA GLY A 6 -10.78 1.18 2.63
C GLY A 6 -9.32 0.83 2.46
N GLY A 7 -9.01 -0.16 1.62
CA GLY A 7 -7.63 -0.58 1.36
C GLY A 7 -7.31 -0.61 -0.13
N VAL A 8 -6.08 -0.23 -0.48
CA VAL A 8 -5.52 -0.40 -1.83
C VAL A 8 -4.17 -1.11 -1.77
N ILE A 9 -4.02 -2.18 -2.55
CA ILE A 9 -2.71 -2.78 -2.80
C ILE A 9 -2.15 -2.16 -4.07
N LEU A 10 -0.94 -1.59 -3.98
CA LEU A 10 -0.27 -0.92 -5.09
C LEU A 10 0.61 -1.92 -5.86
N ALA A 11 0.15 -2.33 -7.04
CA ALA A 11 0.82 -3.29 -7.92
C ALA A 11 1.22 -2.69 -9.29
N GLY A 12 1.18 -1.37 -9.43
CA GLY A 12 1.43 -0.65 -10.69
C GLY A 12 2.89 -0.49 -11.10
N GLY A 13 3.85 -0.95 -10.31
CA GLY A 13 5.28 -0.76 -10.57
C GLY A 13 5.84 -1.59 -11.73
N LEU A 14 6.65 -0.98 -12.61
CA LEU A 14 7.36 -1.67 -13.68
C LEU A 14 8.49 -2.54 -13.10
N SER A 15 8.29 -3.85 -13.06
CA SER A 15 9.23 -4.85 -12.48
C SER A 15 10.43 -5.14 -13.39
N ARG A 16 11.28 -4.14 -13.68
CA ARG A 16 12.46 -4.32 -14.55
C ARG A 16 13.56 -5.20 -13.94
N ARG A 17 13.62 -5.29 -12.59
CA ARG A 17 14.74 -5.96 -11.87
C ARG A 17 14.51 -7.44 -11.58
N MET A 18 13.31 -7.97 -11.74
CA MET A 18 12.94 -9.37 -11.51
C MET A 18 12.76 -10.16 -12.81
N GLY A 19 13.58 -9.89 -13.84
CA GLY A 19 13.51 -10.62 -15.12
C GLY A 19 12.22 -10.38 -15.92
N GLY A 20 11.55 -9.23 -15.71
CA GLY A 20 10.29 -8.91 -16.40
C GLY A 20 9.02 -9.48 -15.76
N GLN A 21 9.13 -10.32 -14.74
CA GLN A 21 7.98 -10.79 -13.98
C GLN A 21 7.46 -9.70 -13.04
N GLU A 22 6.15 -9.61 -12.89
CA GLU A 22 5.53 -8.74 -11.88
C GLU A 22 5.90 -9.23 -10.48
N LYS A 23 6.48 -8.36 -9.66
CA LYS A 23 7.00 -8.72 -8.32
C LYS A 23 5.97 -9.45 -7.46
N GLY A 24 4.73 -8.97 -7.46
CA GLY A 24 3.65 -9.58 -6.70
C GLY A 24 3.31 -11.01 -7.12
N MET A 25 3.61 -11.39 -8.37
CA MET A 25 3.32 -12.72 -8.93
C MET A 25 4.43 -13.73 -8.65
N VAL A 26 5.56 -13.31 -8.12
CA VAL A 26 6.68 -14.19 -7.76
C VAL A 26 6.28 -15.09 -6.59
N LEU A 27 6.64 -16.38 -6.68
CA LEU A 27 6.36 -17.34 -5.60
C LEU A 27 7.35 -17.16 -4.45
N LEU A 28 6.79 -16.94 -3.28
CA LEU A 28 7.47 -16.99 -2.01
C LEU A 28 6.98 -18.25 -1.28
N ASP A 29 7.76 -19.33 -1.39
CA ASP A 29 7.36 -20.68 -1.05
C ASP A 29 6.17 -21.14 -1.95
N ASN A 30 5.06 -21.59 -1.39
CA ASN A 30 3.89 -22.13 -2.11
C ASN A 30 2.83 -21.07 -2.49
N LYS A 31 3.04 -19.80 -2.16
CA LYS A 31 2.12 -18.69 -2.45
C LYS A 31 2.84 -17.55 -3.15
N THR A 32 2.12 -16.78 -3.98
CA THR A 32 2.66 -15.53 -4.52
C THR A 32 2.84 -14.49 -3.43
N ILE A 33 3.79 -13.57 -3.62
CA ILE A 33 3.98 -12.43 -2.69
C ILE A 33 2.66 -11.66 -2.53
N LEU A 34 1.96 -11.40 -3.64
CA LEU A 34 0.67 -10.71 -3.63
C LEU A 34 -0.39 -11.45 -2.81
N SER A 35 -0.46 -12.80 -2.91
CA SER A 35 -1.39 -13.59 -2.08
C SER A 35 -1.15 -13.35 -0.59
N ARG A 36 0.13 -13.31 -0.18
CA ARG A 36 0.49 -13.06 1.22
C ARG A 36 0.13 -11.65 1.68
N VAL A 37 0.32 -10.65 0.82
CA VAL A 37 -0.12 -9.27 1.10
C VAL A 37 -1.64 -9.20 1.24
N ILE A 38 -2.40 -9.84 0.32
CA ILE A 38 -3.87 -9.88 0.37
C ILE A 38 -4.37 -10.53 1.66
N GLU A 39 -3.80 -11.67 2.04
CA GLU A 39 -4.18 -12.39 3.26
C GLU A 39 -4.01 -11.53 4.52
N ARG A 40 -3.01 -10.64 4.54
CA ARG A 40 -2.75 -9.74 5.66
C ARG A 40 -3.56 -8.45 5.60
N ALA A 41 -3.74 -7.87 4.42
CA ALA A 41 -4.44 -6.60 4.23
C ALA A 41 -5.96 -6.73 4.31
N LYS A 42 -6.53 -7.79 3.72
CA LYS A 42 -7.98 -7.95 3.58
C LYS A 42 -8.75 -7.97 4.91
N PRO A 43 -8.29 -8.64 5.97
CA PRO A 43 -9.00 -8.64 7.26
C PRO A 43 -9.00 -7.29 7.98
N GLN A 44 -8.15 -6.36 7.57
CA GLN A 44 -7.95 -5.06 8.21
C GLN A 44 -8.76 -3.93 7.55
N THR A 45 -9.45 -4.22 6.43
CA THR A 45 -10.13 -3.20 5.63
C THR A 45 -11.55 -3.66 5.26
N GLU A 46 -12.50 -2.74 5.24
CA GLU A 46 -13.89 -3.03 4.86
C GLU A 46 -14.02 -3.38 3.36
N LYS A 47 -13.24 -2.72 2.54
CA LYS A 47 -13.10 -2.94 1.10
C LYS A 47 -11.63 -2.92 0.73
N LEU A 48 -11.16 -3.93 0.02
CA LEU A 48 -9.81 -4.00 -0.51
C LEU A 48 -9.84 -4.06 -2.03
N ILE A 49 -9.09 -3.19 -2.68
CA ILE A 49 -8.90 -3.18 -4.13
C ILE A 49 -7.44 -3.37 -4.50
N LEU A 50 -7.19 -3.73 -5.75
CA LEU A 50 -5.85 -3.83 -6.33
C LEU A 50 -5.67 -2.71 -7.36
N ASN A 51 -4.71 -1.83 -7.15
CA ASN A 51 -4.33 -0.85 -8.15
C ASN A 51 -3.26 -1.46 -9.07
N ALA A 52 -3.59 -1.59 -10.35
CA ALA A 52 -2.67 -2.10 -11.36
C ALA A 52 -3.05 -1.65 -12.76
N ASN A 53 -2.07 -1.29 -13.57
CA ASN A 53 -2.23 -0.94 -14.97
C ASN A 53 -2.16 -2.17 -15.89
N GLY A 54 -2.60 -2.04 -17.14
CA GLY A 54 -2.59 -3.12 -18.13
C GLY A 54 -3.78 -4.07 -18.05
N ASN A 55 -3.59 -5.34 -18.43
CA ASN A 55 -4.68 -6.32 -18.49
C ASN A 55 -5.07 -6.83 -17.09
N PRO A 56 -6.28 -6.56 -16.59
CA PRO A 56 -6.71 -6.99 -15.25
C PRO A 56 -6.91 -8.50 -15.12
N GLN A 57 -7.07 -9.22 -16.22
CA GLN A 57 -7.33 -10.67 -16.21
C GLN A 57 -6.23 -11.48 -15.53
N ARG A 58 -4.99 -10.96 -15.50
CA ARG A 58 -3.87 -11.59 -14.80
C ARG A 58 -4.04 -11.69 -13.28
N PHE A 59 -4.97 -10.90 -12.73
CA PHE A 59 -5.28 -10.88 -11.29
C PHE A 59 -6.63 -11.53 -10.95
N LYS A 60 -7.31 -12.18 -11.92
CA LYS A 60 -8.65 -12.75 -11.74
C LYS A 60 -8.77 -13.71 -10.54
N ASP A 61 -7.72 -14.49 -10.29
CA ASP A 61 -7.72 -15.52 -9.23
C ASP A 61 -7.69 -14.93 -7.82
N TYR A 62 -7.31 -13.67 -7.67
CA TYR A 62 -7.30 -12.98 -6.37
C TYR A 62 -8.68 -12.44 -5.95
N LYS A 63 -9.66 -12.43 -6.87
CA LYS A 63 -11.05 -12.00 -6.60
C LYS A 63 -11.14 -10.62 -5.97
N LEU A 64 -10.27 -9.70 -6.39
CA LEU A 64 -10.30 -8.29 -6.01
C LEU A 64 -10.71 -7.43 -7.21
N THR A 65 -11.35 -6.30 -6.94
CA THR A 65 -11.56 -5.27 -7.95
C THR A 65 -10.21 -4.68 -8.34
N VAL A 66 -9.89 -4.72 -9.64
CA VAL A 66 -8.67 -4.12 -10.19
C VAL A 66 -9.00 -2.72 -10.71
N VAL A 67 -8.28 -1.72 -10.21
CA VAL A 67 -8.44 -0.32 -10.58
C VAL A 67 -7.14 0.16 -11.22
N LYS A 68 -7.24 0.79 -12.39
CA LYS A 68 -6.10 1.41 -13.08
C LYS A 68 -5.81 2.79 -12.48
N ASP A 69 -4.61 3.30 -12.72
CA ASP A 69 -4.32 4.69 -12.42
C ASP A 69 -5.30 5.61 -13.21
N SER A 70 -5.87 6.59 -12.51
CA SER A 70 -6.75 7.60 -13.11
C SER A 70 -5.97 8.60 -13.96
N ILE A 71 -4.71 8.83 -13.62
CA ILE A 71 -3.80 9.70 -14.36
C ILE A 71 -2.83 8.83 -15.17
N SER A 72 -2.88 8.95 -16.51
CA SER A 72 -1.97 8.23 -17.41
C SER A 72 -0.56 8.78 -17.35
N ASP A 73 0.42 7.91 -17.67
CA ASP A 73 1.85 8.24 -17.78
C ASP A 73 2.50 8.80 -16.50
N TYR A 74 1.88 8.57 -15.36
CA TYR A 74 2.39 8.98 -14.07
C TYR A 74 3.03 7.79 -13.31
N PRO A 75 4.36 7.60 -13.42
CA PRO A 75 5.02 6.51 -12.71
C PRO A 75 5.21 6.86 -11.24
N GLY A 76 4.46 6.22 -10.35
CA GLY A 76 4.68 6.37 -8.93
C GLY A 76 3.50 5.95 -8.06
N PRO A 77 3.73 5.76 -6.75
CA PRO A 77 2.70 5.26 -5.85
C PRO A 77 1.57 6.27 -5.59
N LEU A 78 1.79 7.57 -5.78
CA LEU A 78 0.76 8.60 -5.57
C LEU A 78 -0.42 8.46 -6.54
N ALA A 79 -0.18 8.08 -7.81
CA ALA A 79 -1.27 7.84 -8.76
C ALA A 79 -2.15 6.66 -8.32
N GLY A 80 -1.56 5.58 -7.83
CA GLY A 80 -2.30 4.44 -7.31
C GLY A 80 -3.06 4.76 -6.01
N ILE A 81 -2.49 5.60 -5.12
CA ILE A 81 -3.16 6.08 -3.91
C ILE A 81 -4.37 6.95 -4.31
N LEU A 82 -4.19 7.89 -5.25
CA LEU A 82 -5.28 8.72 -5.76
C LEU A 82 -6.42 7.86 -6.33
N SER A 83 -6.10 6.93 -7.23
CA SER A 83 -7.09 6.02 -7.82
C SER A 83 -7.81 5.17 -6.77
N GLY A 84 -7.11 4.80 -5.69
CA GLY A 84 -7.71 4.17 -4.53
C GLY A 84 -8.71 5.07 -3.80
N MET A 85 -8.35 6.34 -3.56
CA MET A 85 -9.23 7.33 -2.92
C MET A 85 -10.48 7.59 -3.77
N GLU A 86 -10.32 7.80 -5.08
CA GLU A 86 -11.42 8.03 -6.03
C GLU A 86 -12.39 6.84 -6.06
N TRP A 87 -11.84 5.62 -6.12
CA TRP A 87 -12.67 4.43 -6.12
C TRP A 87 -13.44 4.28 -4.79
N MET A 88 -12.78 4.51 -3.65
CA MET A 88 -13.42 4.43 -2.33
C MET A 88 -14.48 5.50 -2.16
N SER A 89 -14.20 6.76 -2.53
CA SER A 89 -15.17 7.85 -2.46
C SER A 89 -16.44 7.55 -3.26
N LYS A 90 -16.31 6.90 -4.42
CA LYS A 90 -17.42 6.57 -5.31
C LYS A 90 -18.21 5.33 -4.86
N ASN A 91 -17.55 4.33 -4.28
CA ASN A 91 -18.13 3.00 -4.04
C ASN A 91 -18.30 2.66 -2.56
N PHE A 92 -17.77 3.51 -1.66
CA PHE A 92 -17.80 3.31 -0.22
C PHE A 92 -17.84 4.67 0.49
N GLU A 93 -18.99 5.34 0.41
CA GLU A 93 -19.19 6.74 0.83
C GLU A 93 -18.80 7.07 2.27
N ASN A 94 -18.83 6.08 3.17
CA ASN A 94 -18.49 6.29 4.58
C ASN A 94 -17.01 6.05 4.89
N ALA A 95 -16.17 5.76 3.90
CA ALA A 95 -14.75 5.58 4.12
C ALA A 95 -14.09 6.91 4.49
N ILE A 96 -13.43 6.93 5.66
CA ILE A 96 -12.69 8.09 6.16
C ILE A 96 -11.23 7.98 5.79
N TRP A 97 -10.70 6.75 5.80
CA TRP A 97 -9.30 6.46 5.55
C TRP A 97 -9.13 5.48 4.40
N LEU A 98 -8.09 5.68 3.62
CA LEU A 98 -7.53 4.70 2.70
C LEU A 98 -6.22 4.16 3.28
N ALA A 99 -6.13 2.85 3.50
CA ALA A 99 -4.87 2.17 3.80
C ALA A 99 -4.19 1.74 2.50
N SER A 100 -2.93 2.10 2.31
CA SER A 100 -2.12 1.66 1.18
C SER A 100 -1.13 0.57 1.60
N PHE A 101 -1.00 -0.44 0.73
CA PHE A 101 -0.13 -1.60 0.91
C PHE A 101 0.71 -1.83 -0.34
N PRO A 102 2.04 -1.93 -0.26
CA PRO A 102 2.84 -2.32 -1.41
C PRO A 102 2.67 -3.82 -1.70
N CYS A 103 2.60 -4.20 -2.98
CA CYS A 103 2.41 -5.59 -3.39
C CYS A 103 3.62 -6.49 -3.15
N ASP A 104 4.77 -5.93 -2.76
CA ASP A 104 6.05 -6.60 -2.59
C ASP A 104 6.50 -6.70 -1.11
N ALA A 105 5.63 -6.36 -0.14
CA ALA A 105 5.90 -6.46 1.30
C ALA A 105 5.03 -7.55 1.96
N PRO A 106 5.42 -8.84 1.91
CA PRO A 106 4.58 -9.96 2.37
C PRO A 106 4.45 -10.08 3.88
N PHE A 107 5.18 -9.29 4.67
CA PHE A 107 5.25 -9.43 6.13
C PHE A 107 4.48 -8.32 6.88
N ILE A 108 3.75 -7.46 6.18
CA ILE A 108 2.93 -6.38 6.78
C ILE A 108 2.15 -6.93 7.98
N PRO A 109 2.17 -6.24 9.15
CA PRO A 109 1.48 -6.71 10.35
C PRO A 109 -0.02 -6.87 10.13
N THR A 110 -0.61 -7.93 10.68
CA THR A 110 -2.05 -8.18 10.60
C THR A 110 -2.90 -7.22 11.44
N ASN A 111 -2.27 -6.40 12.26
CA ASN A 111 -2.87 -5.32 13.06
C ASN A 111 -2.37 -3.93 12.62
N PHE A 112 -1.87 -3.79 11.38
CA PHE A 112 -1.31 -2.55 10.86
C PHE A 112 -2.30 -1.38 10.96
N VAL A 113 -3.53 -1.57 10.45
CA VAL A 113 -4.57 -0.52 10.46
C VAL A 113 -4.99 -0.16 11.87
N GLU A 114 -5.24 -1.15 12.73
CA GLU A 114 -5.61 -0.95 14.13
C GLU A 114 -4.53 -0.13 14.86
N LYS A 115 -3.26 -0.54 14.73
CA LYS A 115 -2.14 0.15 15.38
C LYS A 115 -1.97 1.57 14.85
N CYS A 116 -2.15 1.79 13.55
CA CYS A 116 -2.12 3.12 12.94
C CYS A 116 -3.22 4.05 13.46
N LEU A 117 -4.40 3.53 13.78
CA LEU A 117 -5.53 4.32 14.27
C LEU A 117 -5.56 4.44 15.80
N TYR A 118 -4.69 3.73 16.51
CA TYR A 118 -4.67 3.77 17.96
C TYR A 118 -4.15 5.11 18.48
N LYS A 119 -5.00 5.83 19.20
CA LYS A 119 -4.68 7.12 19.85
C LYS A 119 -4.03 8.18 18.95
N ILE A 120 -4.41 8.21 17.66
CA ILE A 120 -3.90 9.24 16.76
C ILE A 120 -4.41 10.64 17.15
N PRO A 121 -3.60 11.71 17.01
CA PRO A 121 -4.05 13.08 17.19
C PRO A 121 -5.22 13.42 16.25
N SER A 122 -6.17 14.22 16.73
CA SER A 122 -7.40 14.54 15.97
C SER A 122 -7.16 15.30 14.66
N ASN A 123 -6.08 16.06 14.60
CA ASN A 123 -5.66 16.81 13.40
C ASN A 123 -4.83 16.00 12.42
N THR A 124 -4.55 14.71 12.69
CA THR A 124 -3.78 13.85 11.79
C THR A 124 -4.48 13.69 10.44
N GLU A 125 -3.74 13.83 9.36
CA GLU A 125 -4.21 13.70 7.99
C GLU A 125 -3.63 12.48 7.29
N ILE A 126 -2.41 12.10 7.66
CA ILE A 126 -1.70 10.94 7.15
C ILE A 126 -1.10 10.19 8.34
N VAL A 127 -1.21 8.86 8.34
CA VAL A 127 -0.50 8.02 9.31
C VAL A 127 0.49 7.15 8.55
N CYS A 128 1.76 7.27 8.84
CA CYS A 128 2.84 6.58 8.15
C CYS A 128 3.50 5.54 9.05
N ALA A 129 3.66 4.32 8.58
CA ALA A 129 4.42 3.31 9.29
C ALA A 129 5.90 3.66 9.37
N LYS A 130 6.52 3.27 10.48
CA LYS A 130 7.96 3.39 10.71
C LYS A 130 8.49 2.13 11.36
N SER A 131 9.68 1.69 10.95
CA SER A 131 10.41 0.59 11.60
C SER A 131 11.91 0.83 11.45
N VAL A 132 12.68 0.39 12.45
CA VAL A 132 14.15 0.53 12.44
C VAL A 132 14.60 1.97 12.11
N GLY A 133 13.87 2.96 12.64
CA GLY A 133 14.15 4.38 12.39
C GLY A 133 13.80 4.89 10.99
N ARG A 134 13.24 4.06 10.09
CA ARG A 134 12.89 4.39 8.70
C ARG A 134 11.39 4.50 8.52
N ALA A 135 10.93 5.55 7.83
CA ALA A 135 9.54 5.67 7.40
C ALA A 135 9.26 4.82 6.15
N HIS A 136 8.04 4.26 6.07
CA HIS A 136 7.55 3.46 4.96
C HIS A 136 6.33 4.15 4.32
N PRO A 137 6.51 5.20 3.53
CA PRO A 137 5.42 6.07 3.11
C PRO A 137 4.38 5.38 2.21
N VAL A 138 4.71 4.22 1.62
CA VAL A 138 3.73 3.39 0.88
C VAL A 138 2.86 2.56 1.84
N CYS A 139 3.34 2.28 3.06
CA CYS A 139 2.57 1.63 4.12
C CYS A 139 1.98 2.72 5.03
N ALA A 140 0.82 3.25 4.64
CA ALA A 140 0.25 4.43 5.28
C ALA A 140 -1.27 4.44 5.23
N LEU A 141 -1.89 5.27 6.10
CA LEU A 141 -3.29 5.63 6.04
C LEU A 141 -3.41 7.08 5.60
N TRP A 142 -4.32 7.34 4.69
CA TRP A 142 -4.56 8.62 4.06
C TRP A 142 -6.01 9.05 4.29
N LYS A 143 -6.25 10.25 4.80
CA LYS A 143 -7.63 10.76 4.82
C LYS A 143 -8.15 10.95 3.40
N ILE A 144 -9.30 10.36 3.10
CA ILE A 144 -9.90 10.44 1.74
C ILE A 144 -10.23 11.87 1.35
N LYS A 145 -10.48 12.76 2.31
CA LYS A 145 -10.68 14.21 2.06
C LYS A 145 -9.51 14.88 1.32
N LEU A 146 -8.30 14.28 1.32
CA LEU A 146 -7.12 14.80 0.64
C LEU A 146 -7.11 14.49 -0.87
N MET A 147 -8.12 13.81 -1.39
CA MET A 147 -8.19 13.33 -2.77
C MET A 147 -8.03 14.45 -3.81
N ASP A 148 -8.79 15.55 -3.67
CA ASP A 148 -8.76 16.65 -4.63
C ASP A 148 -7.43 17.42 -4.61
N GLU A 149 -6.84 17.56 -3.41
CA GLU A 149 -5.52 18.16 -3.25
C GLU A 149 -4.42 17.28 -3.85
N LEU A 150 -4.51 15.96 -3.68
CA LEU A 150 -3.59 15.01 -4.29
C LEU A 150 -3.70 15.03 -5.81
N ASN A 151 -4.91 15.04 -6.34
CA ASN A 151 -5.14 15.17 -7.78
C ASN A 151 -4.49 16.43 -8.34
N THR A 152 -4.73 17.59 -7.69
CA THR A 152 -4.14 18.87 -8.08
C THR A 152 -2.62 18.83 -8.05
N ALA A 153 -2.02 18.27 -6.98
CA ALA A 153 -0.58 18.16 -6.85
C ALA A 153 0.05 17.31 -7.97
N ILE A 154 -0.62 16.21 -8.36
CA ILE A 154 -0.14 15.35 -9.44
C ILE A 154 -0.29 16.04 -10.80
N GLU A 155 -1.50 16.52 -11.15
CA GLU A 155 -1.81 17.00 -12.49
C GLU A 155 -1.21 18.38 -12.78
N LYS A 156 -1.28 19.32 -11.81
CA LYS A 156 -0.91 20.71 -12.04
C LYS A 156 0.51 21.03 -11.58
N GLU A 157 0.96 20.39 -10.49
CA GLU A 157 2.26 20.68 -9.90
C GLU A 157 3.34 19.65 -10.27
N GLY A 158 2.96 18.52 -10.89
CA GLY A 158 3.86 17.45 -11.31
C GLY A 158 4.55 16.73 -10.16
N VAL A 159 3.94 16.71 -8.97
CA VAL A 159 4.51 16.08 -7.78
C VAL A 159 4.51 14.56 -7.95
N ARG A 160 5.69 13.92 -7.86
CA ARG A 160 5.87 12.47 -8.08
C ARG A 160 6.30 11.70 -6.84
N LYS A 161 7.00 12.35 -5.91
CA LYS A 161 7.52 11.72 -4.69
C LYS A 161 6.54 11.91 -3.55
N ILE A 162 6.23 10.83 -2.83
CA ILE A 162 5.35 10.88 -1.65
C ILE A 162 5.86 11.92 -0.66
N ASP A 163 7.14 11.89 -0.32
CA ASP A 163 7.73 12.79 0.68
C ASP A 163 7.59 14.28 0.30
N ASN A 164 7.59 14.59 -1.01
CA ASN A 164 7.40 15.98 -1.47
C ASN A 164 5.96 16.45 -1.26
N TRP A 165 5.00 15.57 -1.41
CA TRP A 165 3.59 15.90 -1.19
C TRP A 165 3.24 15.95 0.29
N THR A 166 3.66 14.93 1.03
CA THR A 166 3.24 14.73 2.42
C THR A 166 3.80 15.75 3.40
N LYS A 167 4.93 16.42 3.08
CA LYS A 167 5.56 17.44 3.94
C LYS A 167 4.66 18.62 4.33
N ASN A 168 3.57 18.83 3.59
CA ASN A 168 2.62 19.92 3.81
C ASN A 168 1.44 19.53 4.71
N TYR A 169 1.41 18.27 5.19
CA TYR A 169 0.30 17.71 5.96
C TYR A 169 0.72 17.29 7.36
N ASN A 170 -0.28 17.15 8.25
CA ASN A 170 -0.06 16.62 9.59
C ASN A 170 0.11 15.09 9.54
N ILE A 171 1.36 14.66 9.54
CA ILE A 171 1.73 13.24 9.53
C ILE A 171 1.94 12.74 10.95
N HIS A 172 1.28 11.65 11.30
CA HIS A 172 1.59 10.87 12.49
C HIS A 172 2.40 9.63 12.13
N PHE A 173 3.55 9.43 12.74
CA PHE A 173 4.38 8.26 12.54
C PHE A 173 4.10 7.22 13.62
N VAL A 174 3.84 5.97 13.19
CA VAL A 174 3.62 4.83 14.09
C VAL A 174 4.79 3.87 13.97
N GLU A 175 5.52 3.69 15.08
CA GLU A 175 6.65 2.76 15.12
C GLU A 175 6.16 1.32 15.25
N PHE A 176 6.68 0.44 14.40
CA PHE A 176 6.46 -1.00 14.43
C PHE A 176 7.74 -1.70 14.85
N GLU A 177 7.64 -2.55 15.86
CA GLU A 177 8.77 -3.31 16.35
C GLU A 177 9.20 -4.35 15.32
N THR A 178 10.51 -4.52 15.21
CA THR A 178 11.15 -5.58 14.41
C THR A 178 11.55 -6.70 15.34
N THR A 179 10.95 -7.86 15.17
CA THR A 179 11.29 -9.06 15.96
C THR A 179 12.36 -9.91 15.24
N THR A 180 11.94 -10.63 14.20
CA THR A 180 12.81 -11.48 13.39
C THR A 180 13.13 -10.83 12.05
N ILE A 181 12.17 -10.06 11.51
CA ILE A 181 12.29 -9.35 10.24
C ILE A 181 11.64 -7.97 10.36
N ASP A 182 12.10 -7.01 9.55
CA ASP A 182 11.38 -5.76 9.31
C ASP A 182 10.00 -6.08 8.72
N PRO A 183 8.90 -5.72 9.41
CA PRO A 183 7.56 -6.01 8.92
C PRO A 183 7.23 -5.34 7.58
N PHE A 184 8.02 -4.35 7.17
CA PHE A 184 7.87 -3.65 5.89
C PHE A 184 8.98 -4.01 4.89
N PHE A 185 9.62 -5.15 5.08
CA PHE A 185 10.62 -5.67 4.15
C PHE A 185 10.03 -5.89 2.76
N ASN A 186 10.62 -5.21 1.75
CA ASN A 186 10.22 -5.30 0.35
C ASN A 186 11.09 -6.30 -0.41
N ILE A 187 10.48 -7.19 -1.18
CA ILE A 187 11.17 -8.13 -2.07
C ILE A 187 11.38 -7.45 -3.43
N ASN A 188 12.59 -6.94 -3.68
CA ASN A 188 12.95 -6.22 -4.90
C ASN A 188 13.95 -6.96 -5.79
N SER A 189 14.64 -7.97 -5.24
CA SER A 189 15.70 -8.73 -5.89
C SER A 189 15.58 -10.23 -5.60
N PRO A 190 16.28 -11.11 -6.36
CA PRO A 190 16.39 -12.52 -6.05
C PRO A 190 17.01 -12.80 -4.66
N ASP A 191 17.91 -11.96 -4.19
CA ASP A 191 18.53 -12.09 -2.87
C ASP A 191 17.51 -11.77 -1.76
N ASP A 192 16.69 -10.72 -1.90
CA ASP A 192 15.59 -10.43 -0.98
C ASP A 192 14.59 -11.60 -0.92
N LEU A 193 14.32 -12.24 -2.07
CA LEU A 193 13.44 -13.40 -2.13
C LEU A 193 14.02 -14.59 -1.38
N LYS A 194 15.32 -14.79 -1.48
CA LYS A 194 16.04 -15.86 -0.76
C LYS A 194 16.02 -15.62 0.75
N GLU A 195 16.26 -14.38 1.16
CA GLU A 195 16.15 -13.95 2.57
C GLU A 195 14.73 -14.17 3.10
N ALA A 196 13.71 -13.71 2.37
CA ALA A 196 12.31 -13.90 2.73
C ALA A 196 11.92 -15.38 2.90
N LYS A 197 12.42 -16.29 2.06
CA LYS A 197 12.20 -17.74 2.20
C LYS A 197 12.81 -18.30 3.48
N THR A 198 14.00 -17.86 3.84
CA THR A 198 14.63 -18.28 5.09
C THR A 198 13.80 -17.90 6.31
N ILE A 199 13.22 -16.70 6.28
CA ILE A 199 12.39 -16.18 7.36
C ILE A 199 11.09 -16.96 7.53
N ILE A 200 10.40 -17.28 6.43
CA ILE A 200 9.13 -18.05 6.50
C ILE A 200 9.36 -19.46 7.10
N ASN A 201 10.51 -20.05 6.85
CA ASN A 201 10.82 -21.39 7.36
C ASN A 201 11.19 -21.41 8.86
N ILE A 202 11.42 -20.26 9.48
CA ILE A 202 11.76 -20.11 10.91
C ILE A 202 10.54 -19.64 11.72
N SER A 203 9.49 -19.09 11.06
CA SER A 203 8.27 -18.55 11.67
C SER A 203 7.16 -19.58 11.76
#